data_1d37fd152ed468011e6997a369fe88f0
#
_entry.id   1d37fd152ed468011e6997a369fe88f0
#
_cell.length_a   1.000
_cell.length_b   1.000
_cell.length_c   1.000
_cell.angle_alpha   90.00
_cell.angle_beta   90.00
_cell.angle_gamma   90.00
#
_symmetry.space_group_name_H-M   'P 1'
#
loop_
_entity.id
_entity.type
_entity.pdbx_description
1 polymer ?
#
loop_
_entity_poly.entity_id
_entity_poly.type
_entity_poly.pdbx_seq_one_letter_code
_entity_poly.pdbx_strand_id
1 'polypeptide(L)'
;MQGTGKALGSLAMDLTFSDQEIEFRDELRGWLDANRPGEEPRGDQDAAFEFRKQWQRSLFEGGWAAVHWPQEYGGRDASLMQSAIFFEEMGKADAPLPANALGLILAGPTIMAWGTEEQKERFLLPILSAEEIWCQGFSEPEAGSDLAAVKTKAVRDGDDWVVTGQKVWTSAAQYSKWCMLVVRTDPDAAKHKGLSYFLMDMEQDAVQVRPLVQITGEAEFNELFIEEARVPKENVLGGEGDGWNVALTTLMNERSGLGFFLQTRLRLLLDRLVEDAKANGRIEDPVVAEALGEMHVRTETLRFLAYRGLSIIEQHGQPGPEGSLT
;
A
#
# COMPACT_ATOMS: atom_id res chain seq x y z
N MET A 1 -14.25 -53.55 -20.33
CA MET A 1 -13.45 -52.34 -19.95
C MET A 1 -14.38 -51.13 -20.01
N GLN A 2 -14.90 -50.73 -18.86
CA GLN A 2 -15.77 -49.58 -18.77
C GLN A 2 -14.91 -48.39 -18.36
N GLY A 3 -14.74 -47.42 -19.28
CA GLY A 3 -14.08 -46.16 -19.01
C GLY A 3 -14.98 -45.23 -18.23
N THR A 4 -14.64 -44.95 -17.01
CA THR A 4 -15.30 -43.91 -16.18
C THR A 4 -14.83 -42.53 -16.68
N GLY A 5 -15.64 -41.94 -17.56
CA GLY A 5 -15.49 -40.50 -17.88
C GLY A 5 -15.79 -39.70 -16.62
N LYS A 6 -14.74 -39.12 -16.02
CA LYS A 6 -14.92 -38.02 -15.06
C LYS A 6 -15.54 -36.85 -15.83
N ALA A 7 -16.77 -36.52 -15.53
CA ALA A 7 -17.40 -35.28 -15.93
C ALA A 7 -16.51 -34.14 -15.42
N LEU A 8 -15.94 -33.35 -16.34
CA LEU A 8 -15.40 -32.03 -16.06
C LEU A 8 -16.59 -31.20 -15.56
N GLY A 9 -16.69 -31.04 -14.25
CA GLY A 9 -17.64 -30.11 -13.66
C GLY A 9 -17.48 -28.75 -14.31
N SER A 10 -18.56 -28.14 -14.71
CA SER A 10 -18.62 -26.79 -15.21
C SER A 10 -17.96 -25.86 -14.18
N LEU A 11 -16.74 -25.42 -14.45
CA LEU A 11 -16.10 -24.29 -13.77
C LEU A 11 -16.80 -23.01 -14.26
N ALA A 12 -18.06 -22.84 -13.89
CA ALA A 12 -18.70 -21.53 -13.99
C ALA A 12 -18.06 -20.67 -12.90
N MET A 13 -17.40 -19.60 -13.29
CA MET A 13 -16.90 -18.58 -12.35
C MET A 13 -18.15 -17.98 -11.66
N ASP A 14 -18.27 -18.21 -10.35
CA ASP A 14 -19.32 -17.59 -9.54
C ASP A 14 -18.78 -16.24 -9.02
N LEU A 15 -19.41 -15.16 -9.44
CA LEU A 15 -19.09 -13.79 -9.03
C LEU A 15 -20.13 -13.25 -8.01
N THR A 16 -20.97 -14.11 -7.46
CA THR A 16 -21.94 -13.71 -6.44
C THR A 16 -21.25 -13.64 -5.08
N PHE A 17 -21.57 -12.61 -4.33
CA PHE A 17 -21.10 -12.49 -2.95
C PHE A 17 -21.88 -13.44 -2.03
N SER A 18 -21.20 -14.02 -1.06
CA SER A 18 -21.81 -14.75 0.05
C SER A 18 -22.62 -13.80 0.96
N ASP A 19 -23.49 -14.37 1.81
CA ASP A 19 -24.27 -13.57 2.77
C ASP A 19 -23.35 -12.77 3.70
N GLN A 20 -22.21 -13.34 4.14
CA GLN A 20 -21.22 -12.64 4.98
C GLN A 20 -20.54 -11.47 4.25
N GLU A 21 -20.25 -11.62 2.98
CA GLU A 21 -19.66 -10.55 2.15
C GLU A 21 -20.68 -9.44 1.88
N ILE A 22 -21.96 -9.79 1.70
CA ILE A 22 -23.04 -8.83 1.57
C ILE A 22 -23.22 -8.04 2.88
N GLU A 23 -23.24 -8.71 4.02
CA GLU A 23 -23.36 -8.07 5.34
C GLU A 23 -22.20 -7.12 5.60
N PHE A 24 -20.97 -7.56 5.36
CA PHE A 24 -19.77 -6.74 5.48
C PHE A 24 -19.84 -5.49 4.59
N ARG A 25 -20.25 -5.66 3.33
CA ARG A 25 -20.42 -4.55 2.38
C ARG A 25 -21.46 -3.54 2.85
N ASP A 26 -22.61 -4.03 3.32
CA ASP A 26 -23.75 -3.19 3.69
C ASP A 26 -23.46 -2.45 5.02
N GLU A 27 -22.74 -3.08 5.96
CA GLU A 27 -22.19 -2.44 7.17
C GLU A 27 -21.23 -1.30 6.81
N LEU A 28 -20.26 -1.57 5.90
CA LEU A 28 -19.31 -0.57 5.46
C LEU A 28 -20.00 0.61 4.76
N ARG A 29 -20.97 0.35 3.88
CA ARG A 29 -21.73 1.40 3.21
C ARG A 29 -22.48 2.30 4.21
N GLY A 30 -23.17 1.69 5.17
CA GLY A 30 -23.87 2.43 6.20
C GLY A 30 -22.92 3.29 7.02
N TRP A 31 -21.71 2.78 7.34
CA TRP A 31 -20.70 3.54 8.03
C TRP A 31 -20.14 4.68 7.17
N LEU A 32 -19.82 4.43 5.90
CA LEU A 32 -19.32 5.45 4.97
C LEU A 32 -20.34 6.56 4.73
N ASP A 33 -21.63 6.24 4.59
CA ASP A 33 -22.69 7.24 4.42
C ASP A 33 -22.81 8.16 5.64
N ALA A 34 -22.58 7.63 6.84
CA ALA A 34 -22.66 8.40 8.09
C ALA A 34 -21.38 9.19 8.40
N ASN A 35 -20.22 8.76 7.90
CA ASN A 35 -18.89 9.28 8.27
C ASN A 35 -18.08 9.81 7.08
N ARG A 36 -18.70 9.98 5.90
CA ARG A 36 -18.00 10.49 4.73
C ARG A 36 -17.28 11.80 5.05
N PRO A 37 -15.97 11.92 4.77
CA PRO A 37 -15.27 13.18 4.93
C PRO A 37 -15.79 14.21 3.92
N GLY A 38 -15.59 15.49 4.19
CA GLY A 38 -15.84 16.55 3.22
C GLY A 38 -14.91 16.50 1.99
N GLU A 39 -14.85 17.58 1.24
CA GLU A 39 -13.91 17.68 0.12
C GLU A 39 -12.48 17.87 0.63
N GLU A 40 -11.54 17.10 0.06
CA GLU A 40 -10.11 17.24 0.34
C GLU A 40 -9.60 18.60 -0.15
N PRO A 41 -8.84 19.36 0.68
CA PRO A 41 -8.23 20.63 0.28
C PRO A 41 -7.37 20.47 -0.96
N ARG A 42 -7.46 21.44 -1.90
CA ARG A 42 -6.67 21.45 -3.12
C ARG A 42 -5.65 22.57 -3.10
N GLY A 43 -4.44 22.31 -3.61
CA GLY A 43 -3.38 23.32 -3.72
C GLY A 43 -2.64 23.62 -2.42
N ASP A 44 -2.95 22.93 -1.32
CA ASP A 44 -2.24 22.97 -0.05
C ASP A 44 -1.99 21.54 0.41
N GLN A 45 -0.76 21.05 0.24
CA GLN A 45 -0.37 19.67 0.56
C GLN A 45 -0.45 19.35 2.06
N ASP A 46 -0.13 20.34 2.92
CA ASP A 46 -0.16 20.14 4.37
C ASP A 46 -1.60 20.03 4.86
N ALA A 47 -2.48 20.91 4.36
CA ALA A 47 -3.92 20.82 4.68
C ALA A 47 -4.55 19.52 4.16
N ALA A 48 -4.18 19.07 2.97
CA ALA A 48 -4.62 17.79 2.41
C ALA A 48 -4.12 16.61 3.25
N PHE A 49 -2.87 16.65 3.72
CA PHE A 49 -2.30 15.61 4.57
C PHE A 49 -3.02 15.54 5.93
N GLU A 50 -3.25 16.66 6.60
CA GLU A 50 -3.99 16.70 7.86
C GLU A 50 -5.45 16.24 7.70
N PHE A 51 -6.10 16.56 6.59
CA PHE A 51 -7.42 16.05 6.24
C PHE A 51 -7.43 14.52 6.13
N ARG A 52 -6.46 13.92 5.44
CA ARG A 52 -6.31 12.46 5.32
C ARG A 52 -5.97 11.80 6.66
N LYS A 53 -5.22 12.50 7.53
CA LYS A 53 -4.90 12.02 8.88
C LYS A 53 -6.13 11.97 9.77
N GLN A 54 -6.98 12.99 9.71
CA GLN A 54 -8.27 13.00 10.41
C GLN A 54 -9.20 11.91 9.88
N TRP A 55 -9.23 11.72 8.56
CA TRP A 55 -9.98 10.63 7.92
C TRP A 55 -9.52 9.26 8.42
N GLN A 56 -8.22 9.03 8.47
CA GLN A 56 -7.69 7.77 9.01
C GLN A 56 -8.06 7.54 10.46
N ARG A 57 -8.07 8.58 11.30
CA ARG A 57 -8.56 8.47 12.68
C ARG A 57 -10.02 8.06 12.73
N SER A 58 -10.88 8.64 11.89
CA SER A 58 -12.28 8.21 11.79
C SER A 58 -12.41 6.75 11.37
N LEU A 59 -11.61 6.30 10.40
CA LEU A 59 -11.54 4.89 10.00
C LEU A 59 -11.10 4.00 11.18
N PHE A 60 -10.10 4.43 11.94
CA PHE A 60 -9.61 3.71 13.11
C PHE A 60 -10.68 3.60 14.20
N GLU A 61 -11.34 4.70 14.56
CA GLU A 61 -12.42 4.74 15.55
C GLU A 61 -13.63 3.88 15.13
N GLY A 62 -13.90 3.80 13.81
CA GLY A 62 -14.92 2.93 13.22
C GLY A 62 -14.48 1.46 13.04
N GLY A 63 -13.22 1.13 13.32
CA GLY A 63 -12.65 -0.21 13.09
C GLY A 63 -12.44 -0.55 11.61
N TRP A 64 -12.24 0.46 10.74
CA TRP A 64 -12.08 0.31 9.30
C TRP A 64 -10.68 0.66 8.78
N ALA A 65 -9.73 1.03 9.63
CA ALA A 65 -8.41 1.52 9.18
C ALA A 65 -7.59 0.45 8.44
N ALA A 66 -7.65 -0.81 8.90
CA ALA A 66 -6.93 -1.92 8.29
C ALA A 66 -7.74 -3.21 8.42
N VAL A 67 -8.79 -3.37 7.60
CA VAL A 67 -9.74 -4.50 7.68
C VAL A 67 -9.08 -5.86 7.55
N HIS A 68 -7.98 -5.96 6.79
CA HIS A 68 -7.24 -7.19 6.53
C HIS A 68 -6.28 -7.59 7.65
N TRP A 69 -6.06 -6.72 8.65
CA TRP A 69 -5.21 -7.08 9.79
C TRP A 69 -5.96 -8.01 10.74
N PRO A 70 -5.23 -8.86 11.51
CA PRO A 70 -5.80 -9.64 12.60
C PRO A 70 -6.52 -8.76 13.62
N GLN A 71 -7.60 -9.28 14.22
CA GLN A 71 -8.36 -8.56 15.25
C GLN A 71 -7.50 -8.23 16.47
N GLU A 72 -6.57 -9.10 16.83
CA GLU A 72 -5.62 -8.86 17.93
C GLU A 72 -4.77 -7.58 17.74
N TYR A 73 -4.56 -7.15 16.50
CA TYR A 73 -3.85 -5.92 16.15
C TYR A 73 -4.78 -4.79 15.70
N GLY A 74 -6.09 -4.90 15.96
CA GLY A 74 -7.07 -3.85 15.68
C GLY A 74 -7.66 -3.89 14.27
N GLY A 75 -7.45 -4.97 13.50
CA GLY A 75 -8.10 -5.24 12.23
C GLY A 75 -9.45 -5.94 12.39
N ARG A 76 -9.95 -6.52 11.30
CA ARG A 76 -11.23 -7.25 11.25
C ARG A 76 -11.09 -8.70 10.81
N ASP A 77 -9.88 -9.24 10.62
CA ASP A 77 -9.65 -10.55 10.00
C ASP A 77 -10.37 -10.70 8.65
N ALA A 78 -10.52 -9.60 7.91
CA ALA A 78 -11.29 -9.62 6.68
C ALA A 78 -10.68 -10.58 5.66
N SER A 79 -11.54 -11.40 5.04
CA SER A 79 -11.13 -12.27 3.95
C SER A 79 -10.57 -11.46 2.77
N LEU A 80 -9.90 -12.13 1.83
CA LEU A 80 -9.41 -11.48 0.61
C LEU A 80 -10.55 -10.80 -0.16
N MET A 81 -11.72 -11.44 -0.23
CA MET A 81 -12.89 -10.88 -0.90
C MET A 81 -13.47 -9.70 -0.12
N GLN A 82 -13.58 -9.77 1.21
CA GLN A 82 -14.01 -8.63 2.03
C GLN A 82 -13.04 -7.46 1.92
N SER A 83 -11.73 -7.71 1.81
CA SER A 83 -10.73 -6.67 1.56
C SER A 83 -10.93 -6.01 0.18
N ALA A 84 -11.24 -6.80 -0.86
CA ALA A 84 -11.57 -6.26 -2.18
C ALA A 84 -12.84 -5.39 -2.12
N ILE A 85 -13.89 -5.87 -1.44
CA ILE A 85 -15.15 -5.12 -1.22
C ILE A 85 -14.84 -3.81 -0.50
N PHE A 86 -13.99 -3.82 0.54
CA PHE A 86 -13.60 -2.61 1.25
C PHE A 86 -12.99 -1.56 0.29
N PHE A 87 -12.00 -1.97 -0.51
CA PHE A 87 -11.36 -1.05 -1.45
C PHE A 87 -12.31 -0.56 -2.56
N GLU A 88 -13.20 -1.43 -3.07
CA GLU A 88 -14.23 -1.02 -4.03
C GLU A 88 -15.21 -0.01 -3.42
N GLU A 89 -15.72 -0.25 -2.22
CA GLU A 89 -16.69 0.65 -1.57
C GLU A 89 -16.05 1.99 -1.17
N MET A 90 -14.78 1.99 -0.69
CA MET A 90 -14.00 3.20 -0.49
C MET A 90 -13.86 4.00 -1.80
N GLY A 91 -13.55 3.33 -2.90
CA GLY A 91 -13.47 3.95 -4.22
C GLY A 91 -14.83 4.53 -4.67
N LYS A 92 -15.94 3.80 -4.53
CA LYS A 92 -17.31 4.25 -4.86
C LYS A 92 -17.75 5.44 -4.02
N ALA A 93 -17.35 5.46 -2.75
CA ALA A 93 -17.63 6.59 -1.86
C ALA A 93 -16.80 7.83 -2.18
N ASP A 94 -15.88 7.76 -3.15
CA ASP A 94 -14.87 8.82 -3.44
C ASP A 94 -14.07 9.21 -2.19
N ALA A 95 -13.87 8.25 -1.28
CA ALA A 95 -13.14 8.45 -0.05
C ALA A 95 -11.64 8.64 -0.33
N PRO A 96 -10.94 9.53 0.40
CA PRO A 96 -9.50 9.69 0.24
C PRO A 96 -8.74 8.47 0.78
N LEU A 97 -7.52 8.26 0.29
CA LEU A 97 -6.62 7.31 0.91
C LEU A 97 -6.22 7.79 2.31
N PRO A 98 -6.01 6.89 3.28
CA PRO A 98 -5.47 7.22 4.58
C PRO A 98 -4.10 7.93 4.50
N ALA A 99 -3.80 8.84 5.42
CA ALA A 99 -2.51 9.53 5.45
C ALA A 99 -1.33 8.56 5.60
N ASN A 100 -1.51 7.52 6.40
CA ASN A 100 -0.50 6.48 6.67
C ASN A 100 -0.72 5.22 5.81
N ALA A 101 -1.08 5.37 4.53
CA ALA A 101 -1.31 4.23 3.65
C ALA A 101 -0.11 3.27 3.61
N LEU A 102 1.14 3.80 3.57
CA LEU A 102 2.36 3.00 3.61
C LEU A 102 2.51 2.24 4.95
N GLY A 103 2.14 2.89 6.06
CA GLY A 103 2.09 2.23 7.37
C GLY A 103 1.10 1.06 7.39
N LEU A 104 -0.13 1.29 6.92
CA LEU A 104 -1.22 0.31 6.94
C LEU A 104 -0.98 -0.87 6.00
N ILE A 105 -0.47 -0.61 4.79
CA ILE A 105 -0.35 -1.62 3.73
C ILE A 105 1.03 -2.31 3.75
N LEU A 106 2.09 -1.59 4.14
CA LEU A 106 3.47 -2.10 4.06
C LEU A 106 4.08 -2.35 5.45
N ALA A 107 4.24 -1.31 6.28
CA ALA A 107 4.96 -1.42 7.54
C ALA A 107 4.28 -2.38 8.50
N GLY A 108 2.99 -2.22 8.75
CA GLY A 108 2.24 -3.07 9.68
C GLY A 108 2.29 -4.55 9.32
N PRO A 109 1.91 -4.96 8.09
CA PRO A 109 2.02 -6.36 7.68
C PRO A 109 3.46 -6.91 7.73
N THR A 110 4.46 -6.08 7.42
CA THR A 110 5.87 -6.50 7.51
C THR A 110 6.32 -6.68 8.97
N ILE A 111 5.90 -5.78 9.87
CA ILE A 111 6.17 -5.90 11.32
C ILE A 111 5.44 -7.12 11.90
N MET A 112 4.20 -7.38 11.51
CA MET A 112 3.47 -8.59 11.95
C MET A 112 4.18 -9.87 11.53
N ALA A 113 4.78 -9.90 10.33
CA ALA A 113 5.46 -11.08 9.80
C ALA A 113 6.86 -11.31 10.39
N TRP A 114 7.61 -10.26 10.70
CA TRP A 114 9.04 -10.33 11.03
C TRP A 114 9.40 -9.73 12.39
N GLY A 115 8.51 -8.95 12.99
CA GLY A 115 8.75 -8.24 14.24
C GLY A 115 8.68 -9.14 15.46
N THR A 116 9.41 -8.73 16.50
CA THR A 116 9.25 -9.27 17.87
C THR A 116 7.91 -8.81 18.44
N GLU A 117 7.44 -9.44 19.52
CA GLU A 117 6.19 -8.99 20.18
C GLU A 117 6.31 -7.55 20.68
N GLU A 118 7.47 -7.14 21.20
CA GLU A 118 7.73 -5.77 21.63
C GLU A 118 7.64 -4.78 20.47
N GLN A 119 8.13 -5.14 19.27
CA GLN A 119 8.02 -4.30 18.08
C GLN A 119 6.55 -4.20 17.63
N LYS A 120 5.79 -5.30 17.65
CA LYS A 120 4.36 -5.31 17.31
C LYS A 120 3.57 -4.43 18.27
N GLU A 121 3.75 -4.58 19.58
CA GLU A 121 3.11 -3.77 20.62
C GLU A 121 3.48 -2.27 20.47
N ARG A 122 4.73 -1.98 20.14
CA ARG A 122 5.21 -0.60 20.00
C ARG A 122 4.66 0.11 18.76
N PHE A 123 4.57 -0.56 17.62
CA PHE A 123 4.38 0.11 16.34
C PHE A 123 2.98 -0.04 15.75
N LEU A 124 2.27 -1.18 15.95
CA LEU A 124 1.05 -1.44 15.19
C LEU A 124 -0.10 -0.48 15.51
N LEU A 125 -0.35 -0.19 16.78
CA LEU A 125 -1.44 0.72 17.16
C LEU A 125 -1.20 2.17 16.69
N PRO A 126 -0.01 2.77 16.85
CA PRO A 126 0.28 4.10 16.30
C PRO A 126 0.21 4.18 14.75
N ILE A 127 0.45 3.07 14.04
CA ILE A 127 0.23 2.99 12.59
C ILE A 127 -1.26 3.09 12.28
N LEU A 128 -2.10 2.32 12.96
CA LEU A 128 -3.56 2.30 12.74
C LEU A 128 -4.21 3.65 13.01
N SER A 129 -3.85 4.29 14.13
CA SER A 129 -4.42 5.55 14.60
C SER A 129 -3.92 6.78 13.84
N ALA A 130 -2.92 6.65 12.96
CA ALA A 130 -2.18 7.74 12.33
C ALA A 130 -1.47 8.68 13.32
N GLU A 131 -1.11 8.17 14.50
CA GLU A 131 -0.24 8.91 15.42
C GLU A 131 1.19 8.99 14.88
N GLU A 132 1.68 7.90 14.32
CA GLU A 132 3.01 7.80 13.74
C GLU A 132 2.93 7.41 12.27
N ILE A 133 3.36 8.30 11.40
CA ILE A 133 3.34 8.14 9.94
C ILE A 133 4.62 7.45 9.49
N TRP A 134 4.51 6.63 8.45
CA TRP A 134 5.60 5.79 7.93
C TRP A 134 5.92 6.10 6.49
N CYS A 135 7.19 6.12 6.14
CA CYS A 135 7.68 6.15 4.77
C CYS A 135 8.55 4.94 4.45
N GLN A 136 8.92 4.81 3.16
CA GLN A 136 9.72 3.70 2.65
C GLN A 136 11.02 4.22 2.04
N GLY A 137 12.16 3.95 2.69
CA GLY A 137 13.51 4.33 2.27
C GLY A 137 14.23 3.15 1.59
N PHE A 138 13.80 2.77 0.39
CA PHE A 138 14.38 1.66 -0.37
C PHE A 138 15.31 2.15 -1.46
N SER A 139 14.75 2.82 -2.47
CA SER A 139 15.48 3.24 -3.67
C SER A 139 16.59 4.24 -3.37
N GLU A 140 17.68 4.15 -4.13
CA GLU A 140 18.79 5.10 -4.15
C GLU A 140 18.96 5.65 -5.56
N PRO A 141 19.68 6.77 -5.77
CA PRO A 141 19.90 7.33 -7.12
C PRO A 141 20.44 6.30 -8.12
N GLU A 142 21.25 5.34 -7.66
CA GLU A 142 21.84 4.30 -8.51
C GLU A 142 21.24 2.89 -8.31
N ALA A 143 20.23 2.74 -7.42
CA ALA A 143 19.62 1.44 -7.10
C ALA A 143 18.09 1.57 -6.95
N GLY A 144 17.38 1.41 -8.04
CA GLY A 144 15.91 1.34 -8.10
C GLY A 144 15.46 -0.11 -8.36
N SER A 145 15.29 -0.50 -9.63
CA SER A 145 14.89 -1.87 -10.01
C SER A 145 15.84 -2.94 -9.48
N ASP A 146 17.14 -2.64 -9.39
CA ASP A 146 18.13 -3.47 -8.71
C ASP A 146 18.28 -3.04 -7.24
N LEU A 147 17.24 -3.23 -6.45
CA LEU A 147 17.22 -2.86 -5.03
C LEU A 147 18.38 -3.51 -4.24
N ALA A 148 18.79 -4.71 -4.61
CA ALA A 148 19.90 -5.39 -3.93
C ALA A 148 21.26 -4.69 -4.12
N ALA A 149 21.35 -3.68 -5.01
CA ALA A 149 22.56 -2.88 -5.23
C ALA A 149 22.68 -1.65 -4.31
N VAL A 150 21.78 -1.47 -3.33
CA VAL A 150 21.81 -0.32 -2.39
C VAL A 150 23.16 -0.22 -1.68
N LYS A 151 23.60 1.02 -1.50
CA LYS A 151 24.90 1.40 -0.94
C LYS A 151 24.80 2.11 0.42
N THR A 152 23.60 2.55 0.82
CA THR A 152 23.38 3.11 2.17
C THR A 152 23.92 2.11 3.17
N LYS A 153 24.97 2.49 3.87
CA LYS A 153 25.70 1.61 4.80
C LYS A 153 25.22 1.79 6.23
N ALA A 154 25.28 0.72 6.99
CA ALA A 154 25.12 0.75 8.43
C ALA A 154 26.33 0.05 9.08
N VAL A 155 26.92 0.70 10.07
CA VAL A 155 28.09 0.20 10.80
C VAL A 155 27.74 0.11 12.28
N ARG A 156 28.12 -0.99 12.94
CA ARG A 156 27.88 -1.14 14.38
C ARG A 156 28.71 -0.14 15.19
N ASP A 157 28.05 0.45 16.17
CA ASP A 157 28.66 1.28 17.21
C ASP A 157 28.07 0.87 18.58
N GLY A 158 28.75 -0.05 19.25
CA GLY A 158 28.19 -0.70 20.43
C GLY A 158 27.02 -1.61 20.10
N ASP A 159 25.89 -1.38 20.75
CA ASP A 159 24.62 -2.09 20.50
C ASP A 159 23.82 -1.47 19.35
N ASP A 160 24.12 -0.23 18.95
CA ASP A 160 23.40 0.52 17.91
C ASP A 160 24.06 0.38 16.54
N TRP A 161 23.35 0.89 15.55
CA TRP A 161 23.83 1.07 14.19
C TRP A 161 23.96 2.54 13.83
N VAL A 162 25.00 2.90 13.12
CA VAL A 162 25.23 4.22 12.54
C VAL A 162 25.03 4.11 11.02
N VAL A 163 24.03 4.83 10.51
CA VAL A 163 23.59 4.77 9.11
C VAL A 163 24.05 6.00 8.36
N THR A 164 24.64 5.79 7.18
CA THR A 164 25.05 6.87 6.26
C THR A 164 24.70 6.49 4.82
N GLY A 165 24.03 7.38 4.11
CA GLY A 165 23.65 7.18 2.71
C GLY A 165 22.61 8.16 2.21
N GLN A 166 22.04 7.85 1.05
CA GLN A 166 21.01 8.66 0.42
C GLN A 166 19.89 7.74 -0.10
N LYS A 167 18.64 8.15 0.13
CA LYS A 167 17.46 7.51 -0.47
C LYS A 167 16.72 8.51 -1.36
N VAL A 168 15.97 8.01 -2.33
CA VAL A 168 15.22 8.81 -3.29
C VAL A 168 13.85 8.19 -3.53
N TRP A 169 12.90 8.98 -4.02
CA TRP A 169 11.51 8.58 -4.27
C TRP A 169 10.78 8.12 -2.99
N THR A 170 11.14 8.71 -1.86
CA THR A 170 10.54 8.39 -0.57
C THR A 170 9.25 9.19 -0.40
N SER A 171 8.10 8.52 -0.62
CA SER A 171 6.77 9.14 -0.50
C SER A 171 6.49 9.57 0.93
N ALA A 172 5.92 10.78 1.08
CA ALA A 172 5.45 11.35 2.35
C ALA A 172 6.51 11.43 3.47
N ALA A 173 7.80 11.38 3.14
CA ALA A 173 8.88 11.39 4.14
C ALA A 173 8.87 12.66 5.00
N GLN A 174 8.42 13.80 4.45
CA GLN A 174 8.30 15.07 5.17
C GLN A 174 7.28 15.05 6.32
N TYR A 175 6.39 14.06 6.34
CA TYR A 175 5.36 13.87 7.38
C TYR A 175 5.63 12.65 8.26
N SER A 176 6.69 11.89 7.94
CA SER A 176 6.91 10.58 8.52
C SER A 176 7.77 10.63 9.78
N LYS A 177 7.29 9.95 10.83
CA LYS A 177 8.04 9.67 12.04
C LYS A 177 9.02 8.51 11.86
N TRP A 178 8.62 7.50 11.06
CA TRP A 178 9.36 6.26 10.87
C TRP A 178 9.64 5.98 9.40
N CYS A 179 10.80 5.38 9.15
CA CYS A 179 11.18 4.92 7.82
C CYS A 179 11.48 3.42 7.83
N MET A 180 10.80 2.68 6.95
CA MET A 180 11.19 1.34 6.55
C MET A 180 12.47 1.44 5.71
N LEU A 181 13.62 1.13 6.27
CA LEU A 181 14.91 1.42 5.65
C LEU A 181 15.69 0.15 5.32
N VAL A 182 16.04 -0.06 4.04
CA VAL A 182 16.94 -1.11 3.60
C VAL A 182 18.36 -0.56 3.52
N VAL A 183 19.29 -1.22 4.23
CA VAL A 183 20.69 -0.81 4.34
C VAL A 183 21.65 -1.99 4.09
N ARG A 184 22.90 -1.67 3.80
CA ARG A 184 23.99 -2.64 3.69
C ARG A 184 24.76 -2.68 5.00
N THR A 185 24.64 -3.79 5.72
CA THR A 185 25.36 -4.07 6.98
C THR A 185 26.64 -4.88 6.76
N ASP A 186 26.67 -5.72 5.72
CA ASP A 186 27.87 -6.48 5.33
C ASP A 186 28.20 -6.25 3.85
N PRO A 187 29.25 -5.47 3.53
CA PRO A 187 29.64 -5.20 2.15
C PRO A 187 30.36 -6.40 1.48
N ASP A 188 30.89 -7.33 2.25
CA ASP A 188 31.66 -8.49 1.76
C ASP A 188 30.77 -9.71 1.51
N ALA A 189 29.55 -9.71 2.03
CA ALA A 189 28.59 -10.77 1.81
C ALA A 189 28.04 -10.79 0.37
N ALA A 190 27.49 -11.92 -0.05
CA ALA A 190 26.75 -12.01 -1.30
C ALA A 190 25.64 -10.95 -1.35
N LYS A 191 25.40 -10.37 -2.53
CA LYS A 191 24.59 -9.19 -2.81
C LYS A 191 23.31 -9.07 -1.96
N HIS A 192 22.51 -10.15 -1.87
CA HIS A 192 21.26 -10.19 -1.11
C HIS A 192 21.43 -10.51 0.37
N LYS A 193 22.60 -11.06 0.78
CA LYS A 193 22.87 -11.51 2.15
C LYS A 193 23.45 -10.42 3.05
N GLY A 194 24.01 -9.37 2.46
CA GLY A 194 24.58 -8.25 3.21
C GLY A 194 23.60 -7.12 3.51
N LEU A 195 22.31 -7.37 3.39
CA LEU A 195 21.26 -6.38 3.61
C LEU A 195 20.53 -6.62 4.92
N SER A 196 20.23 -5.53 5.64
CA SER A 196 19.37 -5.52 6.82
C SER A 196 18.24 -4.53 6.65
N TYR A 197 17.18 -4.72 7.44
CA TYR A 197 15.98 -3.89 7.40
C TYR A 197 15.80 -3.19 8.74
N PHE A 198 15.75 -1.86 8.72
CA PHE A 198 15.69 -1.05 9.92
C PHE A 198 14.38 -0.25 9.99
N LEU A 199 13.89 -0.09 11.20
CA LEU A 199 12.82 0.86 11.55
C LEU A 199 13.51 2.12 12.06
N MET A 200 13.80 3.07 11.15
CA MET A 200 14.58 4.26 11.48
C MET A 200 13.67 5.41 11.91
N ASP A 201 13.97 6.01 13.07
CA ASP A 201 13.36 7.28 13.48
C ASP A 201 13.83 8.41 12.55
N MET A 202 12.87 9.14 11.98
CA MET A 202 13.14 10.24 11.06
C MET A 202 13.39 11.58 11.78
N GLU A 203 13.04 11.70 13.06
CA GLU A 203 13.19 12.91 13.86
C GLU A 203 14.59 13.01 14.48
N GLN A 204 15.63 12.86 13.65
CA GLN A 204 17.02 13.01 14.04
C GLN A 204 17.65 14.12 13.20
N ASP A 205 18.50 14.96 13.78
CA ASP A 205 19.25 15.99 13.06
C ASP A 205 20.12 15.41 11.93
N ALA A 206 20.46 14.13 12.05
CA ALA A 206 21.21 13.34 11.09
C ALA A 206 20.41 12.96 9.83
N VAL A 207 19.09 13.21 9.80
CA VAL A 207 18.22 12.87 8.69
C VAL A 207 17.64 14.13 8.06
N GLN A 208 18.10 14.45 6.86
CA GLN A 208 17.60 15.59 6.10
C GLN A 208 16.64 15.12 5.01
N VAL A 209 15.39 15.60 5.05
CA VAL A 209 14.35 15.37 4.05
C VAL A 209 14.34 16.52 3.06
N ARG A 210 14.41 16.23 1.75
CA ARG A 210 14.33 17.23 0.67
C ARG A 210 13.21 16.86 -0.30
N PRO A 211 12.13 17.67 -0.37
CA PRO A 211 11.05 17.45 -1.32
C PRO A 211 11.52 17.50 -2.78
N LEU A 212 11.01 16.59 -3.61
CA LEU A 212 11.21 16.54 -5.06
C LEU A 212 9.96 17.08 -5.75
N VAL A 213 10.07 18.30 -6.30
CA VAL A 213 8.97 18.91 -7.03
C VAL A 213 8.82 18.24 -8.39
N GLN A 214 7.66 17.64 -8.63
CA GLN A 214 7.29 16.97 -9.86
C GLN A 214 6.82 17.97 -10.94
N ILE A 215 6.65 17.52 -12.18
CA ILE A 215 6.14 18.34 -13.29
C ILE A 215 4.72 18.89 -13.02
N THR A 216 3.97 18.25 -12.13
CA THR A 216 2.64 18.70 -11.66
C THR A 216 2.72 19.91 -10.72
N GLY A 217 3.91 20.21 -10.17
CA GLY A 217 4.12 21.20 -9.12
C GLY A 217 3.97 20.65 -7.71
N GLU A 218 3.58 19.39 -7.55
CA GLU A 218 3.47 18.71 -6.27
C GLU A 218 4.82 18.11 -5.83
N ALA A 219 5.02 17.93 -4.53
CA ALA A 219 6.22 17.34 -3.94
C ALA A 219 5.84 16.12 -3.05
N GLU A 220 5.28 15.10 -3.69
CA GLU A 220 4.88 13.87 -3.02
C GLU A 220 6.09 13.02 -2.60
N PHE A 221 7.14 13.04 -3.43
CA PHE A 221 8.37 12.29 -3.19
C PHE A 221 9.47 13.14 -2.59
N ASN A 222 10.39 12.48 -1.90
CA ASN A 222 11.52 13.13 -1.25
C ASN A 222 12.83 12.39 -1.51
N GLU A 223 13.93 13.13 -1.38
CA GLU A 223 15.26 12.59 -1.09
C GLU A 223 15.49 12.58 0.41
N LEU A 224 16.14 11.54 0.90
CA LEU A 224 16.64 11.45 2.28
C LEU A 224 18.18 11.47 2.24
N PHE A 225 18.77 12.43 2.90
CA PHE A 225 20.20 12.46 3.19
C PHE A 225 20.40 12.03 4.64
N ILE A 226 21.14 10.95 4.85
CA ILE A 226 21.35 10.31 6.14
C ILE A 226 22.84 10.43 6.47
N GLU A 227 23.17 11.21 7.51
CA GLU A 227 24.53 11.50 7.92
C GLU A 227 24.76 11.03 9.36
N GLU A 228 25.13 9.76 9.53
CA GLU A 228 25.40 9.12 10.82
C GLU A 228 24.14 9.01 11.72
N ALA A 229 22.96 8.75 11.13
CA ALA A 229 21.72 8.51 11.89
C ALA A 229 21.88 7.24 12.74
N ARG A 230 21.36 7.29 13.98
CA ARG A 230 21.41 6.15 14.90
C ARG A 230 20.15 5.31 14.80
N VAL A 231 20.34 4.01 14.75
CA VAL A 231 19.28 3.02 14.80
C VAL A 231 19.60 2.03 15.91
N PRO A 232 18.80 1.99 16.98
CA PRO A 232 18.94 1.03 18.06
C PRO A 232 18.80 -0.41 17.56
N LYS A 233 19.47 -1.36 18.20
CA LYS A 233 19.40 -2.77 17.80
C LYS A 233 18.00 -3.35 17.83
N GLU A 234 17.16 -2.86 18.74
CA GLU A 234 15.76 -3.25 18.87
C GLU A 234 14.90 -2.79 17.69
N ASN A 235 15.41 -1.90 16.86
CA ASN A 235 14.73 -1.43 15.63
C ASN A 235 15.24 -2.17 14.36
N VAL A 236 15.98 -3.24 14.51
CA VAL A 236 16.29 -4.17 13.40
C VAL A 236 15.12 -5.11 13.22
N LEU A 237 14.52 -5.14 12.04
CA LEU A 237 13.40 -6.01 11.73
C LEU A 237 13.86 -7.32 11.08
N GLY A 238 13.42 -8.45 11.62
CA GLY A 238 13.90 -9.78 11.25
C GLY A 238 15.22 -10.09 11.92
N GLY A 239 16.33 -9.92 11.25
CA GLY A 239 17.68 -10.14 11.76
C GLY A 239 18.71 -9.44 10.89
N GLU A 240 19.94 -9.35 11.39
CA GLU A 240 21.07 -8.89 10.58
C GLU A 240 21.28 -9.85 9.39
N GLY A 241 21.31 -9.31 8.18
CA GLY A 241 21.44 -10.09 6.94
C GLY A 241 20.11 -10.62 6.35
N ASP A 242 18.99 -10.48 7.05
CA ASP A 242 17.65 -10.88 6.55
C ASP A 242 16.92 -9.79 5.78
N GLY A 243 17.49 -8.60 5.67
CA GLY A 243 16.84 -7.44 5.10
C GLY A 243 16.26 -7.63 3.69
N TRP A 244 16.86 -8.49 2.87
CA TRP A 244 16.31 -8.83 1.56
C TRP A 244 14.96 -9.56 1.66
N ASN A 245 14.85 -10.55 2.54
CA ASN A 245 13.64 -11.33 2.73
C ASN A 245 12.51 -10.46 3.32
N VAL A 246 12.86 -9.59 4.27
CA VAL A 246 11.94 -8.62 4.86
C VAL A 246 11.45 -7.63 3.80
N ALA A 247 12.35 -7.10 2.96
CA ALA A 247 11.99 -6.20 1.87
C ALA A 247 11.08 -6.86 0.83
N LEU A 248 11.30 -8.14 0.50
CA LEU A 248 10.41 -8.89 -0.37
C LEU A 248 9.00 -9.02 0.22
N THR A 249 8.88 -9.27 1.54
CA THR A 249 7.57 -9.30 2.22
C THR A 249 6.87 -7.95 2.08
N THR A 250 7.58 -6.84 2.31
CA THR A 250 7.03 -5.48 2.12
C THR A 250 6.51 -5.27 0.70
N LEU A 251 7.32 -5.60 -0.32
CA LEU A 251 6.96 -5.44 -1.73
C LEU A 251 5.82 -6.36 -2.19
N MET A 252 5.65 -7.52 -1.56
CA MET A 252 4.52 -8.40 -1.83
C MET A 252 3.20 -7.80 -1.31
N ASN A 253 3.22 -7.15 -0.15
CA ASN A 253 2.05 -6.50 0.42
C ASN A 253 1.56 -5.30 -0.42
N GLU A 254 2.46 -4.60 -1.11
CA GLU A 254 2.13 -3.49 -2.01
C GLU A 254 1.15 -3.87 -3.14
N ARG A 255 1.16 -5.14 -3.55
CA ARG A 255 0.34 -5.67 -4.64
C ARG A 255 -1.06 -6.09 -4.22
N SER A 256 -1.45 -5.90 -2.95
CA SER A 256 -2.73 -6.34 -2.41
C SER A 256 -3.72 -5.17 -2.30
N GLY A 257 -4.90 -5.30 -2.94
CA GLY A 257 -6.07 -4.45 -2.69
C GLY A 257 -6.12 -3.08 -3.39
N LEU A 258 -5.00 -2.37 -3.52
CA LEU A 258 -4.98 -1.01 -4.11
C LEU A 258 -5.50 -0.98 -5.55
N GLY A 259 -5.30 -2.06 -6.31
CA GLY A 259 -5.83 -2.21 -7.67
C GLY A 259 -7.35 -2.08 -7.75
N PHE A 260 -8.10 -2.60 -6.77
CA PHE A 260 -9.56 -2.45 -6.70
C PHE A 260 -9.98 -1.01 -6.47
N PHE A 261 -9.31 -0.30 -5.56
CA PHE A 261 -9.56 1.10 -5.29
C PHE A 261 -9.32 1.98 -6.53
N LEU A 262 -8.16 1.85 -7.16
CA LEU A 262 -7.80 2.63 -8.35
C LEU A 262 -8.72 2.32 -9.53
N GLN A 263 -9.02 1.04 -9.78
CA GLN A 263 -9.94 0.63 -10.84
C GLN A 263 -11.34 1.22 -10.63
N THR A 264 -11.83 1.21 -9.39
CA THR A 264 -13.15 1.79 -9.07
C THR A 264 -13.17 3.30 -9.29
N ARG A 265 -12.09 4.01 -8.92
CA ARG A 265 -11.94 5.45 -9.20
C ARG A 265 -11.91 5.75 -10.70
N LEU A 266 -11.19 4.95 -11.49
CA LEU A 266 -11.20 5.04 -12.95
C LEU A 266 -12.60 4.80 -13.52
N ARG A 267 -13.34 3.84 -12.99
CA ARG A 267 -14.71 3.58 -13.41
C ARG A 267 -15.64 4.77 -13.15
N LEU A 268 -15.57 5.37 -11.95
CA LEU A 268 -16.36 6.57 -11.64
C LEU A 268 -16.03 7.74 -12.55
N LEU A 269 -14.74 7.94 -12.85
CA LEU A 269 -14.32 8.97 -13.80
C LEU A 269 -14.88 8.72 -15.19
N LEU A 270 -14.83 7.48 -15.67
CA LEU A 270 -15.39 7.09 -16.96
C LEU A 270 -16.91 7.32 -17.01
N ASP A 271 -17.63 6.93 -15.96
CA ASP A 271 -19.08 7.12 -15.88
C ASP A 271 -19.44 8.62 -15.96
N ARG A 272 -18.68 9.50 -15.27
CA ARG A 272 -18.83 10.98 -15.38
C ARG A 272 -18.56 11.47 -16.80
N LEU A 273 -17.48 10.99 -17.45
CA LEU A 273 -17.16 11.37 -18.84
C LEU A 273 -18.25 10.94 -19.83
N VAL A 274 -18.86 9.75 -19.62
CA VAL A 274 -19.99 9.28 -20.44
C VAL A 274 -21.22 10.18 -20.24
N GLU A 275 -21.56 10.54 -19.01
CA GLU A 275 -22.68 11.44 -18.74
C GLU A 275 -22.45 12.84 -19.33
N ASP A 276 -21.25 13.39 -19.22
CA ASP A 276 -20.88 14.67 -19.83
C ASP A 276 -20.97 14.60 -21.36
N ALA A 277 -20.49 13.51 -21.98
CA ALA A 277 -20.58 13.32 -23.43
C ALA A 277 -22.04 13.21 -23.90
N LYS A 278 -22.92 12.58 -23.12
CA LYS A 278 -24.38 12.55 -23.38
C LYS A 278 -24.99 13.94 -23.24
N ALA A 279 -24.70 14.65 -22.16
CA ALA A 279 -25.28 15.96 -21.86
C ALA A 279 -24.94 17.02 -22.91
N ASN A 280 -23.74 16.97 -23.50
CA ASN A 280 -23.27 17.93 -24.52
C ASN A 280 -23.44 17.39 -25.97
N GLY A 281 -24.05 16.23 -26.17
CA GLY A 281 -24.32 15.61 -27.47
C GLY A 281 -23.07 14.98 -28.15
N ARG A 282 -21.90 14.99 -27.52
CA ARG A 282 -20.67 14.46 -28.11
C ARG A 282 -20.65 12.92 -28.15
N ILE A 283 -21.53 12.26 -27.44
CA ILE A 283 -21.66 10.80 -27.51
C ILE A 283 -22.03 10.31 -28.93
N GLU A 284 -22.66 11.17 -29.77
CA GLU A 284 -22.99 10.87 -31.16
C GLU A 284 -21.76 10.95 -32.12
N ASP A 285 -20.67 11.55 -31.67
CA ASP A 285 -19.41 11.57 -32.42
C ASP A 285 -18.76 10.16 -32.35
N PRO A 286 -18.56 9.46 -33.50
CA PRO A 286 -18.00 8.11 -33.50
C PRO A 286 -16.63 8.02 -32.84
N VAL A 287 -15.80 9.06 -32.94
CA VAL A 287 -14.45 9.08 -32.35
C VAL A 287 -14.54 9.14 -30.82
N VAL A 288 -15.47 9.95 -30.28
CA VAL A 288 -15.72 10.03 -28.86
C VAL A 288 -16.32 8.74 -28.32
N ALA A 289 -17.30 8.19 -29.01
CA ALA A 289 -17.95 6.93 -28.63
C ALA A 289 -16.96 5.76 -28.62
N GLU A 290 -16.09 5.66 -29.63
CA GLU A 290 -15.02 4.64 -29.71
C GLU A 290 -14.03 4.79 -28.57
N ALA A 291 -13.54 6.00 -28.29
CA ALA A 291 -12.59 6.27 -27.19
C ALA A 291 -13.18 5.89 -25.81
N LEU A 292 -14.44 6.27 -25.54
CA LEU A 292 -15.11 5.89 -24.30
C LEU A 292 -15.33 4.37 -24.20
N GLY A 293 -15.64 3.71 -25.32
CA GLY A 293 -15.77 2.26 -25.39
C GLY A 293 -14.44 1.55 -25.10
N GLU A 294 -13.33 2.05 -25.65
CA GLU A 294 -11.98 1.53 -25.37
C GLU A 294 -11.62 1.72 -23.89
N MET A 295 -11.86 2.89 -23.33
CA MET A 295 -11.63 3.15 -21.90
C MET A 295 -12.45 2.21 -21.01
N HIS A 296 -13.71 1.93 -21.38
CA HIS A 296 -14.55 0.97 -20.66
C HIS A 296 -13.94 -0.44 -20.67
N VAL A 297 -13.54 -0.94 -21.84
CA VAL A 297 -12.90 -2.26 -21.95
C VAL A 297 -11.63 -2.35 -21.10
N ARG A 298 -10.78 -1.31 -21.14
CA ARG A 298 -9.54 -1.27 -20.33
C ARG A 298 -9.86 -1.28 -18.84
N THR A 299 -10.82 -0.47 -18.39
CA THR A 299 -11.22 -0.39 -16.98
C THR A 299 -11.78 -1.72 -16.46
N GLU A 300 -12.63 -2.40 -17.24
CA GLU A 300 -13.15 -3.73 -16.88
C GLU A 300 -12.03 -4.80 -16.90
N THR A 301 -11.08 -4.69 -17.82
CA THR A 301 -9.92 -5.60 -17.86
C THR A 301 -9.11 -5.51 -16.57
N LEU A 302 -8.83 -4.29 -16.06
CA LEU A 302 -8.16 -4.10 -14.76
C LEU A 302 -8.95 -4.75 -13.62
N ARG A 303 -10.27 -4.61 -13.61
CA ARG A 303 -11.13 -5.25 -12.61
C ARG A 303 -10.98 -6.77 -12.60
N PHE A 304 -11.06 -7.41 -13.77
CA PHE A 304 -10.94 -8.86 -13.87
C PHE A 304 -9.51 -9.35 -13.56
N LEU A 305 -8.47 -8.56 -13.87
CA LEU A 305 -7.10 -8.86 -13.46
C LEU A 305 -6.95 -8.82 -11.94
N ALA A 306 -7.57 -7.85 -11.26
CA ALA A 306 -7.56 -7.76 -9.80
C ALA A 306 -8.25 -8.99 -9.17
N TYR A 307 -9.43 -9.40 -9.63
CA TYR A 307 -10.10 -10.62 -9.17
C TYR A 307 -9.29 -11.90 -9.46
N ARG A 308 -8.63 -11.96 -10.62
CA ARG A 308 -7.72 -13.07 -10.94
C ARG A 308 -6.56 -13.13 -9.96
N GLY A 309 -5.98 -11.98 -9.60
CA GLY A 309 -4.94 -11.89 -8.58
C GLY A 309 -5.40 -12.44 -7.23
N LEU A 310 -6.61 -12.10 -6.76
CA LEU A 310 -7.19 -12.67 -5.54
C LEU A 310 -7.33 -14.18 -5.61
N SER A 311 -7.87 -14.70 -6.71
CA SER A 311 -8.03 -16.16 -6.89
C SER A 311 -6.69 -16.90 -6.82
N ILE A 312 -5.61 -16.29 -7.30
CA ILE A 312 -4.26 -16.88 -7.22
C ILE A 312 -3.75 -16.87 -5.79
N ILE A 313 -3.94 -15.76 -5.06
CA ILE A 313 -3.58 -15.70 -3.63
C ILE A 313 -4.35 -16.75 -2.83
N GLU A 314 -5.65 -16.91 -3.08
CA GLU A 314 -6.49 -17.91 -2.42
C GLU A 314 -6.02 -19.33 -2.69
N GLN A 315 -5.60 -19.65 -3.91
CA GLN A 315 -5.15 -20.98 -4.31
C GLN A 315 -3.72 -21.30 -3.86
N HIS A 316 -2.83 -20.32 -3.81
CA HIS A 316 -1.38 -20.51 -3.63
C HIS A 316 -0.82 -19.88 -2.36
N GLY A 317 -1.62 -19.08 -1.62
CA GLY A 317 -1.20 -18.39 -0.39
C GLY A 317 -0.28 -17.19 -0.60
N GLN A 318 0.01 -16.83 -1.87
CA GLN A 318 0.88 -15.69 -2.21
C GLN A 318 0.49 -15.10 -3.56
N PRO A 319 0.73 -13.79 -3.78
CA PRO A 319 0.45 -13.16 -5.07
C PRO A 319 1.35 -13.70 -6.19
N GLY A 320 0.77 -13.89 -7.36
CA GLY A 320 1.48 -14.22 -8.58
C GLY A 320 2.01 -12.98 -9.31
N PRO A 321 2.65 -13.16 -10.48
CA PRO A 321 3.12 -12.04 -11.32
C PRO A 321 1.97 -11.16 -11.84
N GLU A 322 0.74 -11.65 -11.82
CA GLU A 322 -0.47 -10.93 -12.24
C GLU A 322 -0.72 -9.66 -11.42
N GLY A 323 -0.34 -9.65 -10.14
CA GLY A 323 -0.43 -8.47 -9.28
C GLY A 323 0.40 -7.28 -9.77
N SER A 324 1.33 -7.50 -10.72
CA SER A 324 2.09 -6.42 -11.37
C SER A 324 1.42 -5.88 -12.65
N LEU A 325 0.26 -6.43 -13.04
CA LEU A 325 -0.50 -6.02 -14.24
C LEU A 325 -1.72 -5.16 -13.89
N THR A 326 -2.07 -5.08 -12.62
CA THR A 326 -3.13 -4.24 -12.07
C THR A 326 -2.56 -2.98 -11.44
#